data_7779bb7e34255f6be6ca6127b1a6afa5
#
_entry.id   7779bb7e34255f6be6ca6127b1a6afa5
#
_cell.length_a   1.000
_cell.length_b   1.000
_cell.length_c   1.000
_cell.angle_alpha   90.00
_cell.angle_beta   90.00
_cell.angle_gamma   90.00
#
_symmetry.space_group_name_H-M   'P 1'
#
loop_
_entity.id
_entity.type
_entity.pdbx_description
1 polymer ?
#
loop_
_entity_poly.entity_id
_entity_poly.type
_entity_poly.pdbx_seq_one_letter_code
_entity_poly.pdbx_strand_id
1 'polypeptide(L)'
;MCLDCGCGEFENDHGNPAHLTIAALQAAADASGVSLAAAASNILRTVTGTLGDDEPQDGPPDQFLYGIAYQAGPDPRIKMGADGGRDYFAPRSLELAAWSFMLGGHQHGLFHADNTEGAARTVESGIYRNPIPWVISDDLIVRKGDWTVGVLVNDEGWNLHKQGKIGGLSPQGGAKRRRPARANPFGIT
;
A
#
# COMPACT_ATOMS: atom_id res chain seq x y z
N MET A 1 -19.22 16.78 8.85
CA MET A 1 -20.05 16.25 7.78
C MET A 1 -21.27 15.69 8.46
N CYS A 2 -22.48 16.18 8.23
CA CYS A 2 -23.58 15.27 8.40
C CYS A 2 -23.22 14.03 7.58
N LEU A 3 -23.65 12.87 8.03
CA LEU A 3 -23.16 11.60 7.48
C LEU A 3 -23.48 11.42 5.99
N ASP A 4 -24.46 12.13 5.48
CA ASP A 4 -24.95 12.01 4.11
C ASP A 4 -24.64 13.20 3.19
N CYS A 5 -24.47 14.44 3.71
CA CYS A 5 -24.24 15.62 2.86
C CYS A 5 -22.76 16.03 2.72
N GLY A 6 -21.87 15.53 3.56
CA GLY A 6 -20.44 15.84 3.48
C GLY A 6 -19.99 17.19 4.04
N CYS A 7 -20.84 17.93 4.79
CA CYS A 7 -20.54 19.29 5.26
C CYS A 7 -19.58 19.39 6.46
N GLY A 8 -19.36 18.33 7.22
CA GLY A 8 -18.47 18.32 8.38
C GLY A 8 -19.16 18.44 9.74
N GLU A 9 -20.48 18.64 9.79
CA GLU A 9 -21.26 18.83 11.01
C GLU A 9 -22.05 17.57 11.34
N PHE A 10 -21.45 16.62 12.04
CA PHE A 10 -22.03 15.27 12.28
C PHE A 10 -23.31 15.25 13.11
N GLU A 11 -23.54 16.30 13.91
CA GLU A 11 -24.68 16.40 14.81
C GLU A 11 -25.80 17.29 14.24
N ASN A 12 -25.58 17.96 13.11
CA ASN A 12 -26.48 18.94 12.54
C ASN A 12 -27.26 18.36 11.37
N ASP A 13 -28.60 18.31 11.50
CA ASP A 13 -29.51 17.90 10.44
C ASP A 13 -29.88 19.04 9.46
N HIS A 14 -29.30 20.23 9.67
CA HIS A 14 -29.59 21.44 8.88
C HIS A 14 -31.08 21.79 8.81
N GLY A 15 -31.86 21.43 9.86
CA GLY A 15 -33.30 21.63 9.91
C GLY A 15 -34.10 20.67 9.03
N ASN A 16 -33.45 19.61 8.51
CA ASN A 16 -34.15 18.56 7.78
C ASN A 16 -33.95 17.21 8.49
N PRO A 17 -34.98 16.68 9.16
CA PRO A 17 -34.87 15.42 9.92
C PRO A 17 -34.61 14.17 9.06
N ALA A 18 -34.64 14.31 7.73
CA ALA A 18 -34.24 13.23 6.84
C ALA A 18 -32.71 13.05 6.71
N HIS A 19 -31.91 14.04 7.14
CA HIS A 19 -30.47 13.92 7.17
C HIS A 19 -29.99 13.00 8.28
N LEU A 20 -29.03 12.13 7.94
CA LEU A 20 -28.45 11.17 8.88
C LEU A 20 -27.40 11.85 9.76
N THR A 21 -27.65 11.91 11.06
CA THR A 21 -26.70 12.39 12.08
C THR A 21 -26.04 11.24 12.83
N ILE A 22 -24.94 11.51 13.55
CA ILE A 22 -24.33 10.54 14.46
C ILE A 22 -25.32 10.07 15.53
N ALA A 23 -26.14 10.98 16.07
CA ALA A 23 -27.17 10.64 17.07
C ALA A 23 -28.20 9.65 16.51
N ALA A 24 -28.65 9.85 15.28
CA ALA A 24 -29.57 8.93 14.61
C ALA A 24 -28.93 7.54 14.37
N LEU A 25 -27.68 7.51 13.95
CA LEU A 25 -26.95 6.26 13.77
C LEU A 25 -26.67 5.53 15.10
N GLN A 26 -26.36 6.28 16.17
CA GLN A 26 -26.19 5.72 17.51
C GLN A 26 -27.49 5.09 18.01
N ALA A 27 -28.63 5.80 17.84
CA ALA A 27 -29.94 5.26 18.24
C ALA A 27 -30.28 3.96 17.49
N ALA A 28 -29.95 3.87 16.22
CA ALA A 28 -30.11 2.65 15.41
C ALA A 28 -29.19 1.51 15.88
N ALA A 29 -27.96 1.82 16.25
CA ALA A 29 -26.99 0.85 16.80
C ALA A 29 -27.47 0.30 18.15
N ASP A 30 -27.92 1.17 19.05
CA ASP A 30 -28.46 0.80 20.38
C ASP A 30 -29.70 -0.09 20.25
N ALA A 31 -30.62 0.26 19.36
CA ALA A 31 -31.82 -0.53 19.09
C ALA A 31 -31.48 -1.93 18.54
N SER A 32 -30.36 -2.08 17.86
CA SER A 32 -29.88 -3.35 17.28
C SER A 32 -28.90 -4.10 18.19
N GLY A 33 -28.53 -3.53 19.34
CA GLY A 33 -27.59 -4.13 20.30
C GLY A 33 -26.16 -4.26 19.74
N VAL A 34 -25.75 -3.38 18.81
CA VAL A 34 -24.43 -3.38 18.20
C VAL A 34 -23.68 -2.07 18.46
N SER A 35 -22.37 -2.05 18.27
CA SER A 35 -21.62 -0.79 18.36
C SER A 35 -21.91 0.13 17.19
N LEU A 36 -21.71 1.45 17.37
CA LEU A 36 -21.83 2.46 16.32
C LEU A 36 -20.99 2.09 15.08
N ALA A 37 -19.74 1.63 15.29
CA ALA A 37 -18.86 1.21 14.21
C ALA A 37 -19.41 -0.03 13.46
N ALA A 38 -20.00 -0.98 14.18
CA ALA A 38 -20.61 -2.15 13.56
C ALA A 38 -21.88 -1.77 12.77
N ALA A 39 -22.71 -0.84 13.27
CA ALA A 39 -23.85 -0.31 12.54
C ALA A 39 -23.43 0.39 11.25
N ALA A 40 -22.41 1.25 11.30
CA ALA A 40 -21.85 1.92 10.12
C ALA A 40 -21.30 0.90 9.09
N SER A 41 -20.57 -0.10 9.54
CA SER A 41 -20.05 -1.18 8.68
C SER A 41 -21.16 -2.01 8.03
N ASN A 42 -22.25 -2.28 8.78
CA ASN A 42 -23.40 -3.00 8.25
C ASN A 42 -24.12 -2.20 7.17
N ILE A 43 -24.30 -0.87 7.39
CA ILE A 43 -24.87 0.01 6.37
C ILE A 43 -24.01 0.03 5.12
N LEU A 44 -22.71 0.25 5.27
CA LEU A 44 -21.78 0.26 4.14
C LEU A 44 -21.87 -1.04 3.34
N ARG A 45 -21.79 -2.19 4.01
CA ARG A 45 -21.87 -3.51 3.37
C ARG A 45 -23.21 -3.74 2.67
N THR A 46 -24.31 -3.29 3.27
CA THR A 46 -25.64 -3.42 2.69
C THR A 46 -25.81 -2.53 1.47
N VAL A 47 -25.36 -1.28 1.55
CA VAL A 47 -25.46 -0.33 0.43
C VAL A 47 -24.55 -0.78 -0.72
N THR A 48 -23.33 -1.19 -0.46
CA THR A 48 -22.43 -1.73 -1.51
C THR A 48 -23.00 -3.02 -2.12
N GLY A 49 -23.63 -3.90 -1.33
CA GLY A 49 -24.30 -5.09 -1.83
C GLY A 49 -25.61 -4.83 -2.58
N THR A 50 -26.33 -3.73 -2.27
CA THR A 50 -27.59 -3.37 -2.98
C THR A 50 -27.36 -2.51 -4.21
N LEU A 51 -26.21 -1.84 -4.33
CA LEU A 51 -25.84 -1.11 -5.58
C LEU A 51 -25.53 -2.04 -6.75
N GLY A 52 -25.88 -3.31 -6.57
CA GLY A 52 -25.58 -4.40 -7.49
C GLY A 52 -24.14 -4.88 -7.23
N ASP A 53 -23.93 -6.14 -7.45
CA ASP A 53 -22.60 -6.71 -7.62
C ASP A 53 -21.95 -6.17 -8.93
N ASP A 54 -22.00 -4.85 -9.12
CA ASP A 54 -21.02 -4.05 -9.85
C ASP A 54 -19.77 -3.81 -8.96
N GLU A 55 -19.49 -4.71 -8.01
CA GLU A 55 -18.11 -5.13 -7.85
C GLU A 55 -17.68 -5.46 -9.27
N PRO A 56 -16.67 -4.75 -9.82
CA PRO A 56 -16.05 -5.22 -11.03
C PRO A 56 -15.82 -6.70 -10.76
N GLN A 57 -16.51 -7.59 -11.50
CA GLN A 57 -16.38 -9.04 -11.39
C GLN A 57 -14.95 -9.49 -11.68
N ASP A 58 -14.15 -8.51 -11.94
CA ASP A 58 -12.73 -8.48 -12.04
C ASP A 58 -12.18 -7.96 -10.72
N GLY A 59 -12.05 -8.85 -9.74
CA GLY A 59 -10.94 -8.75 -8.80
C GLY A 59 -9.67 -8.48 -9.61
N PRO A 60 -8.56 -8.05 -8.99
CA PRO A 60 -7.33 -7.85 -9.75
C PRO A 60 -7.15 -9.07 -10.65
N PRO A 61 -6.87 -8.88 -11.95
CA PRO A 61 -6.84 -9.98 -12.92
C PRO A 61 -6.11 -11.16 -12.30
N ASP A 62 -6.55 -12.38 -12.54
CA ASP A 62 -6.10 -13.63 -11.87
C ASP A 62 -4.58 -13.79 -11.69
N GLN A 63 -3.80 -12.94 -12.34
CA GLN A 63 -2.34 -12.90 -12.31
C GLN A 63 -1.78 -11.60 -11.73
N PHE A 64 -2.56 -10.90 -10.89
CA PHE A 64 -2.10 -9.70 -10.21
C PHE A 64 -1.39 -10.02 -8.90
N LEU A 65 -0.20 -9.46 -8.71
CA LEU A 65 0.56 -9.52 -7.48
C LEU A 65 0.83 -8.11 -6.97
N TYR A 66 0.54 -7.89 -5.70
CA TYR A 66 0.83 -6.62 -5.03
C TYR A 66 1.80 -6.84 -3.86
N GLY A 67 2.81 -6.00 -3.76
CA GLY A 67 3.80 -6.17 -2.72
C GLY A 67 4.69 -4.95 -2.51
N ILE A 68 5.59 -5.09 -1.54
CA ILE A 68 6.63 -4.11 -1.25
C ILE A 68 7.79 -4.38 -2.19
N ALA A 69 8.09 -3.43 -3.09
CA ALA A 69 9.29 -3.47 -3.91
C ALA A 69 10.53 -3.18 -3.06
N TYR A 70 10.46 -2.17 -2.19
CA TYR A 70 11.52 -1.86 -1.25
C TYR A 70 11.00 -1.12 -0.02
N GLN A 71 11.65 -1.38 1.11
CA GLN A 71 11.31 -0.73 2.38
C GLN A 71 12.26 0.44 2.66
N ALA A 72 11.70 1.57 3.09
CA ALA A 72 12.46 2.75 3.45
C ALA A 72 12.97 2.73 4.90
N GLY A 73 14.04 3.46 5.16
CA GLY A 73 14.51 3.77 6.51
C GLY A 73 15.59 2.83 7.05
N PRO A 74 16.26 3.28 8.13
CA PRO A 74 17.41 2.57 8.69
C PRO A 74 17.04 1.31 9.47
N ASP A 75 15.89 1.26 10.14
CA ASP A 75 15.53 0.16 11.04
C ASP A 75 14.07 -0.28 10.82
N PRO A 76 13.76 -1.57 10.73
CA PRO A 76 14.64 -2.76 10.78
C PRO A 76 15.22 -3.17 9.40
N ARG A 77 15.32 -2.27 8.44
CA ARG A 77 15.41 -2.52 7.00
C ARG A 77 16.81 -2.34 6.43
N ILE A 78 17.80 -2.52 7.26
CA ILE A 78 19.18 -2.53 6.84
C ILE A 78 19.43 -3.83 6.06
N LYS A 79 19.91 -3.67 4.82
CA LYS A 79 20.35 -4.79 4.00
C LYS A 79 21.87 -4.93 4.09
N MET A 80 22.35 -6.16 4.05
CA MET A 80 23.78 -6.40 3.92
C MET A 80 24.17 -6.31 2.45
N GLY A 81 25.06 -5.39 2.13
CA GLY A 81 25.68 -5.30 0.82
C GLY A 81 26.63 -6.48 0.53
N ALA A 82 26.94 -6.71 -0.73
CA ALA A 82 27.88 -7.76 -1.14
C ALA A 82 29.29 -7.58 -0.55
N ASP A 83 29.65 -6.37 -0.15
CA ASP A 83 30.91 -6.00 0.50
C ASP A 83 30.85 -6.09 2.03
N GLY A 84 29.77 -6.66 2.60
CA GLY A 84 29.53 -6.72 4.05
C GLY A 84 29.10 -5.40 4.69
N GLY A 85 28.93 -4.33 3.91
CA GLY A 85 28.42 -3.06 4.38
C GLY A 85 26.91 -3.11 4.71
N ARG A 86 26.49 -2.28 5.66
CA ARG A 86 25.07 -2.17 6.04
C ARG A 86 24.45 -1.00 5.29
N ASP A 87 23.50 -1.29 4.42
CA ASP A 87 22.85 -0.32 3.55
C ASP A 87 21.36 -0.18 3.84
N TYR A 88 20.84 1.00 3.64
CA TYR A 88 19.41 1.28 3.62
C TYR A 88 19.11 2.41 2.63
N PHE A 89 17.87 2.48 2.18
CA PHE A 89 17.40 3.61 1.40
C PHE A 89 16.73 4.64 2.29
N ALA A 90 17.21 5.88 2.26
CA ALA A 90 16.48 6.99 2.84
C ALA A 90 15.14 7.18 2.08
N PRO A 91 14.02 7.56 2.76
CA PRO A 91 12.71 7.67 2.13
C PRO A 91 12.71 8.50 0.83
N ARG A 92 13.40 9.64 0.82
CA ARG A 92 13.51 10.49 -0.37
C ARG A 92 14.28 9.83 -1.51
N SER A 93 15.32 9.08 -1.20
CA SER A 93 16.09 8.36 -2.23
C SER A 93 15.26 7.25 -2.85
N LEU A 94 14.45 6.57 -2.04
CA LEU A 94 13.56 5.52 -2.50
C LEU A 94 12.43 6.09 -3.37
N GLU A 95 11.87 7.22 -2.99
CA GLU A 95 10.87 7.93 -3.80
C GLU A 95 11.40 8.30 -5.19
N LEU A 96 12.63 8.84 -5.25
CA LEU A 96 13.27 9.16 -6.53
C LEU A 96 13.56 7.89 -7.36
N ALA A 97 13.93 6.79 -6.72
CA ALA A 97 14.13 5.50 -7.39
C ALA A 97 12.81 4.98 -7.97
N ALA A 98 11.72 5.04 -7.22
CA ALA A 98 10.39 4.66 -7.69
C ALA A 98 9.94 5.48 -8.91
N TRP A 99 10.16 6.78 -8.89
CA TRP A 99 9.86 7.65 -10.05
C TRP A 99 10.74 7.33 -11.25
N SER A 100 12.05 7.13 -11.01
CA SER A 100 12.99 6.77 -12.10
C SER A 100 12.61 5.43 -12.73
N PHE A 101 12.16 4.46 -11.94
CA PHE A 101 11.66 3.19 -12.43
C PHE A 101 10.46 3.37 -13.37
N MET A 102 9.48 4.16 -12.97
CA MET A 102 8.29 4.42 -13.80
C MET A 102 8.63 5.18 -15.08
N LEU A 103 9.56 6.13 -15.02
CA LEU A 103 10.02 6.87 -16.21
C LEU A 103 10.92 6.04 -17.13
N GLY A 104 11.63 5.04 -16.58
CA GLY A 104 12.57 4.20 -17.31
C GLY A 104 11.95 3.01 -18.04
N GLY A 105 10.61 2.91 -18.11
CA GLY A 105 9.92 1.83 -18.81
C GLY A 105 9.56 0.63 -17.94
N HIS A 106 9.82 0.69 -16.64
CA HIS A 106 9.36 -0.26 -15.61
C HIS A 106 9.44 -1.74 -16.05
N GLN A 107 10.61 -2.14 -16.56
CA GLN A 107 10.88 -3.52 -17.00
C GLN A 107 10.98 -4.48 -15.81
N HIS A 108 10.45 -5.66 -16.00
CA HIS A 108 10.49 -6.76 -15.03
C HIS A 108 11.07 -8.02 -15.67
N GLY A 109 11.90 -8.71 -14.90
CA GLY A 109 12.40 -10.04 -15.21
C GLY A 109 12.19 -10.99 -14.04
N LEU A 110 12.45 -12.26 -14.26
CA LEU A 110 12.43 -13.31 -13.25
C LEU A 110 13.83 -13.55 -12.70
N PHE A 111 13.96 -13.58 -11.38
CA PHE A 111 15.22 -13.96 -10.69
C PHE A 111 16.45 -13.11 -11.06
N HIS A 112 16.25 -11.88 -11.54
CA HIS A 112 17.32 -11.03 -12.11
C HIS A 112 18.10 -11.72 -13.26
N ALA A 113 17.46 -12.64 -13.96
CA ALA A 113 18.06 -13.33 -15.08
C ALA A 113 17.85 -12.54 -16.38
N ASP A 114 18.84 -12.61 -17.27
CA ASP A 114 18.74 -12.05 -18.61
C ASP A 114 17.67 -12.79 -19.43
N ASN A 115 17.04 -12.10 -20.36
CA ASN A 115 16.01 -12.60 -21.27
C ASN A 115 14.70 -13.08 -20.58
N THR A 116 14.40 -12.57 -19.41
CA THR A 116 13.11 -12.78 -18.74
C THR A 116 12.25 -11.51 -18.72
N GLU A 117 12.63 -10.52 -19.53
CA GLU A 117 11.85 -9.28 -19.71
C GLU A 117 10.45 -9.61 -20.23
N GLY A 118 9.46 -8.93 -19.65
CA GLY A 118 8.05 -9.19 -20.00
C GLY A 118 7.37 -10.28 -19.18
N ALA A 119 8.08 -10.90 -18.22
CA ALA A 119 7.47 -11.83 -17.27
C ALA A 119 6.43 -11.16 -16.37
N ALA A 120 6.55 -9.86 -16.16
CA ALA A 120 5.58 -9.05 -15.44
C ALA A 120 5.49 -7.63 -16.03
N ARG A 121 4.36 -6.97 -15.78
CA ARG A 121 4.13 -5.58 -16.15
C ARG A 121 3.60 -4.81 -14.95
N THR A 122 4.23 -3.70 -14.62
CA THR A 122 3.75 -2.79 -13.57
C THR A 122 2.45 -2.14 -14.02
N VAL A 123 1.46 -2.20 -13.16
CA VAL A 123 0.17 -1.51 -13.30
C VAL A 123 -0.06 -0.51 -12.19
N GLU A 124 0.59 -0.72 -11.05
CA GLU A 124 0.58 0.21 -9.92
C GLU A 124 2.00 0.40 -9.37
N SER A 125 2.34 1.63 -9.00
CA SER A 125 3.61 1.94 -8.33
C SER A 125 3.46 3.21 -7.50
N GLY A 126 3.82 3.14 -6.23
CA GLY A 126 3.68 4.29 -5.35
C GLY A 126 4.47 4.19 -4.06
N ILE A 127 4.69 5.36 -3.45
CA ILE A 127 5.22 5.45 -2.10
C ILE A 127 4.06 5.51 -1.13
N TYR A 128 4.03 4.61 -0.17
CA TYR A 128 3.02 4.61 0.87
C TYR A 128 3.19 5.83 1.78
N ARG A 129 2.19 6.72 1.81
CA ARG A 129 2.30 8.02 2.49
C ARG A 129 1.52 8.09 3.80
N ASN A 130 0.67 7.09 4.07
CA ASN A 130 -0.14 7.08 5.29
C ASN A 130 0.78 6.87 6.52
N PRO A 131 0.63 7.65 7.61
CA PRO A 131 1.35 7.42 8.85
C PRO A 131 0.93 6.13 9.57
N ILE A 132 -0.29 5.62 9.30
CA ILE A 132 -0.78 4.38 9.88
C ILE A 132 -0.27 3.22 9.02
N PRO A 133 0.44 2.23 9.60
CA PRO A 133 0.90 1.05 8.87
C PRO A 133 -0.28 0.25 8.29
N TRP A 134 -0.10 -0.26 7.09
CA TRP A 134 -1.05 -1.18 6.48
C TRP A 134 -0.55 -2.62 6.66
N VAL A 135 -1.27 -3.40 7.45
CA VAL A 135 -0.98 -4.81 7.71
C VAL A 135 -1.69 -5.62 6.62
N ILE A 136 -0.92 -6.23 5.73
CA ILE A 136 -1.42 -7.11 4.68
C ILE A 136 -1.45 -8.55 5.20
N SER A 137 -0.41 -8.96 5.94
CA SER A 137 -0.31 -10.23 6.65
C SER A 137 0.62 -10.07 7.85
N ASP A 138 0.76 -11.12 8.69
CA ASP A 138 1.64 -11.11 9.86
C ASP A 138 3.09 -10.72 9.50
N ASP A 139 3.55 -11.13 8.32
CA ASP A 139 4.92 -10.89 7.84
C ASP A 139 5.03 -9.69 6.90
N LEU A 140 3.91 -9.14 6.42
CA LEU A 140 3.90 -8.08 5.41
C LEU A 140 3.19 -6.84 5.92
N ILE A 141 3.96 -5.90 6.42
CA ILE A 141 3.49 -4.61 6.93
C ILE A 141 4.09 -3.49 6.10
N VAL A 142 3.23 -2.75 5.40
CA VAL A 142 3.61 -1.55 4.65
C VAL A 142 3.64 -0.35 5.58
N ARG A 143 4.71 0.41 5.55
CA ARG A 143 4.89 1.60 6.40
C ARG A 143 5.16 2.84 5.55
N LYS A 144 4.94 3.99 6.15
CA LYS A 144 5.21 5.27 5.48
C LYS A 144 6.63 5.32 4.91
N GLY A 145 6.73 5.63 3.64
CA GLY A 145 7.97 5.69 2.88
C GLY A 145 8.30 4.42 2.10
N ASP A 146 7.61 3.31 2.32
CA ASP A 146 7.81 2.08 1.56
C ASP A 146 7.35 2.27 0.12
N TRP A 147 8.09 1.67 -0.80
CA TRP A 147 7.71 1.60 -2.20
C TRP A 147 6.93 0.31 -2.45
N THR A 148 5.69 0.48 -2.86
CA THR A 148 4.78 -0.62 -3.22
C THR A 148 4.57 -0.65 -4.72
N VAL A 149 4.38 -1.85 -5.25
CA VAL A 149 4.18 -2.10 -6.68
C VAL A 149 3.12 -3.18 -6.87
N GLY A 150 2.19 -2.92 -7.78
CA GLY A 150 1.26 -3.89 -8.33
C GLY A 150 1.69 -4.31 -9.72
N VAL A 151 1.77 -5.60 -9.96
CA VAL A 151 2.22 -6.18 -11.22
C VAL A 151 1.24 -7.22 -11.76
N LEU A 152 1.03 -7.21 -13.05
CA LEU A 152 0.45 -8.33 -13.79
C LEU A 152 1.59 -9.23 -14.26
N VAL A 153 1.54 -10.50 -13.88
CA VAL A 153 2.54 -11.49 -14.30
C VAL A 153 1.98 -12.36 -15.43
N ASN A 154 2.87 -12.85 -16.30
CA ASN A 154 2.49 -13.81 -17.32
C ASN A 154 2.24 -15.21 -16.73
N ASP A 155 1.81 -16.17 -17.54
CA ASP A 155 1.49 -17.53 -17.11
C ASP A 155 2.69 -18.23 -16.43
N GLU A 156 3.90 -18.00 -16.89
CA GLU A 156 5.11 -18.54 -16.31
C GLU A 156 5.32 -17.98 -14.90
N GLY A 157 5.31 -16.66 -14.76
CA GLY A 157 5.42 -15.96 -13.47
C GLY A 157 4.33 -16.38 -12.48
N TRP A 158 3.09 -16.51 -12.97
CA TRP A 158 1.97 -16.95 -12.15
C TRP A 158 2.11 -18.40 -11.68
N ASN A 159 2.56 -19.29 -12.55
CA ASN A 159 2.83 -20.67 -12.17
C ASN A 159 3.97 -20.79 -11.15
N LEU A 160 5.03 -20.00 -11.29
CA LEU A 160 6.12 -19.93 -10.31
C LEU A 160 5.64 -19.38 -8.96
N HIS A 161 4.75 -18.38 -8.97
CA HIS A 161 4.13 -17.83 -7.75
C HIS A 161 3.29 -18.91 -7.04
N LYS A 162 2.40 -19.61 -7.76
CA LYS A 162 1.58 -20.69 -7.19
C LYS A 162 2.42 -21.84 -6.60
N GLN A 163 3.61 -22.05 -7.13
CA GLN A 163 4.57 -23.04 -6.62
C GLN A 163 5.41 -22.52 -5.44
N GLY A 164 5.19 -21.27 -4.98
CA GLY A 164 5.97 -20.65 -3.91
C GLY A 164 7.42 -20.33 -4.29
N LYS A 165 7.77 -20.37 -5.58
CA LYS A 165 9.13 -20.07 -6.08
C LYS A 165 9.39 -18.58 -6.24
N ILE A 166 8.33 -17.79 -6.38
CA ILE A 166 8.37 -16.32 -6.39
C ILE A 166 7.55 -15.84 -5.20
N GLY A 167 8.21 -15.19 -4.25
CA GLY A 167 7.56 -14.70 -3.01
C GLY A 167 7.69 -13.19 -2.80
N GLY A 168 8.26 -12.45 -3.76
CA GLY A 168 8.45 -11.01 -3.58
C GLY A 168 9.00 -10.31 -4.80
N LEU A 169 9.01 -8.98 -4.69
CA LEU A 169 9.57 -8.06 -5.67
C LEU A 169 10.95 -7.61 -5.20
N SER A 170 11.90 -7.50 -6.12
CA SER A 170 13.25 -7.03 -5.84
C SER A 170 13.69 -6.05 -6.91
N PRO A 171 13.96 -4.78 -6.57
CA PRO A 171 14.44 -3.81 -7.54
C PRO A 171 15.88 -4.14 -7.95
N GLN A 172 16.16 -4.02 -9.24
CA GLN A 172 17.51 -4.09 -9.81
C GLN A 172 17.90 -2.71 -10.34
N GLY A 173 19.13 -2.30 -10.09
CA GLY A 173 19.63 -1.01 -10.59
C GLY A 173 20.93 -0.59 -9.93
N GLY A 174 21.49 0.51 -10.43
CA GLY A 174 22.68 1.14 -9.86
C GLY A 174 22.33 2.16 -8.78
N ALA A 175 23.02 2.13 -7.65
CA ALA A 175 22.89 3.12 -6.60
C ALA A 175 24.27 3.64 -6.19
N LYS A 176 24.32 4.95 -5.83
CA LYS A 176 25.52 5.55 -5.22
C LYS A 176 25.36 5.52 -3.70
N ARG A 177 26.24 4.78 -3.03
CA ARG A 177 26.31 4.78 -1.57
C ARG A 177 26.80 6.13 -1.07
N ARG A 178 26.10 6.70 -0.10
CA ARG A 178 26.53 7.90 0.64
C ARG A 178 26.71 7.51 2.10
N ARG A 179 27.82 7.93 2.70
CA ARG A 179 27.96 7.83 4.16
C ARG A 179 26.96 8.78 4.81
N PRO A 180 26.19 8.34 5.83
CA PRO A 180 25.41 9.28 6.63
C PRO A 180 26.33 10.38 7.14
N ALA A 181 25.85 11.62 7.15
CA ALA A 181 26.57 12.71 7.82
C ALA A 181 26.82 12.25 9.27
N ARG A 182 28.07 12.31 9.70
CA ARG A 182 28.39 12.03 11.12
C ARG A 182 27.55 13.01 11.93
N ALA A 183 26.72 12.47 12.83
CA ALA A 183 26.09 13.32 13.82
C ALA A 183 27.22 14.07 14.50
N ASN A 184 27.17 15.40 14.49
CA ASN A 184 28.15 16.21 15.22
C ASN A 184 27.90 15.97 16.72
N PRO A 185 28.73 15.16 17.43
CA PRO A 185 28.44 14.79 18.82
C PRO A 185 28.49 15.97 19.76
N PHE A 186 28.92 17.14 19.29
CA PHE A 186 29.15 18.31 20.14
C PHE A 186 28.20 19.48 19.84
N GLY A 187 27.30 19.38 18.82
CA GLY A 187 26.28 20.42 18.57
C GLY A 187 26.82 21.86 18.36
N ILE A 188 28.12 22.01 18.04
CA ILE A 188 28.75 23.31 17.81
C ILE A 188 28.57 23.65 16.34
N THR A 189 27.74 24.67 16.07
CA THR A 189 27.60 25.32 14.74
C THR A 189 28.72 26.30 14.54
#